data_80db17bcebb919ccb73753bbae909861
#
_entry.id   80db17bcebb919ccb73753bbae909861
#
_cell.length_a   1.000
_cell.length_b   1.000
_cell.length_c   1.000
_cell.angle_alpha   90.00
_cell.angle_beta   90.00
_cell.angle_gamma   90.00
#
_symmetry.space_group_name_H-M   'P 1'
#
loop_
_entity.id
_entity.type
_entity.pdbx_description
1 polymer ?
#
loop_
_entity_poly.entity_id
_entity_poly.type
_entity_poly.pdbx_seq_one_letter_code
_entity_poly.pdbx_strand_id
1 'polypeptide(L)'
;APEGGWDMIIYNLGATKALNFGDFNRINFEYLRNFTEALERNKLMPQKFLYMSSLSALGEADEKNYTPIDSTTVPHPNTRYGLSKIKSEMYLETHPEIHWIIFRPTGVYGPHEKDYLMMIECIDRHFDFGVGYRKQLLTFIYVDDLVGAMFDALASDKTLHRKYIISEPRAYTQTEFRAIVAKALGRKAVVPIKLPLWAAYVASYVAEKWSHISLKPSTLNRDKFKIMRQRNWNCSVAEAEADFGFHADYPLKRGIEETVKAYLAEKAAAKAQK
;
A
#
# COMPACT_ATOMS: atom_id res chain seq x y z
N ALA A 1 -24.86 16.37 -1.01
CA ALA A 1 -24.59 15.90 -2.37
C ALA A 1 -25.06 16.94 -3.36
N PRO A 2 -24.43 17.06 -4.55
CA PRO A 2 -24.99 17.87 -5.63
C PRO A 2 -26.38 17.34 -6.04
N GLU A 3 -27.18 18.19 -6.65
CA GLU A 3 -28.48 17.79 -7.18
C GLU A 3 -28.26 16.73 -8.25
N GLY A 4 -28.80 15.51 -8.07
CA GLY A 4 -28.54 14.35 -8.95
C GLY A 4 -27.41 13.38 -8.51
N GLY A 5 -26.69 13.68 -7.43
CA GLY A 5 -25.62 12.80 -6.91
C GLY A 5 -24.24 13.02 -7.58
N TRP A 6 -23.42 11.98 -7.56
CA TRP A 6 -22.09 11.93 -8.21
C TRP A 6 -22.07 10.87 -9.28
N ASP A 7 -21.44 11.16 -10.42
CA ASP A 7 -21.22 10.15 -11.47
C ASP A 7 -20.24 9.08 -11.01
N MET A 8 -19.19 9.47 -10.31
CA MET A 8 -18.10 8.60 -9.87
C MET A 8 -17.70 8.93 -8.44
N ILE A 9 -17.37 7.90 -7.67
CA ILE A 9 -16.84 8.04 -6.31
C ILE A 9 -15.53 7.23 -6.19
N ILE A 10 -14.47 7.88 -5.71
CA ILE A 10 -13.24 7.22 -5.27
C ILE A 10 -13.28 7.13 -3.75
N TYR A 11 -13.51 5.92 -3.23
CA TYR A 11 -13.51 5.66 -1.79
C TYR A 11 -12.12 5.25 -1.31
N ASN A 12 -11.35 6.23 -0.85
CA ASN A 12 -9.98 6.06 -0.33
C ASN A 12 -9.90 6.22 1.19
N LEU A 13 -11.03 6.21 1.89
CA LEU A 13 -11.05 6.26 3.35
C LEU A 13 -10.58 4.93 3.93
N GLY A 14 -9.58 4.98 4.82
CA GLY A 14 -9.07 3.79 5.46
C GLY A 14 -7.94 4.09 6.45
N ALA A 15 -7.71 3.14 7.37
CA ALA A 15 -6.59 3.16 8.30
C ALA A 15 -5.59 2.06 7.92
N THR A 16 -4.32 2.44 7.80
CA THR A 16 -3.19 1.51 7.63
C THR A 16 -2.53 1.17 8.98
N LYS A 17 -2.85 1.94 10.04
CA LYS A 17 -2.35 1.78 11.40
C LYS A 17 -3.52 1.95 12.37
N ALA A 18 -3.66 1.01 13.32
CA ALA A 18 -4.67 1.06 14.38
C ALA A 18 -4.15 0.35 15.63
N LEU A 19 -4.74 0.64 16.79
CA LEU A 19 -4.37 0.01 18.07
C LEU A 19 -4.81 -1.44 18.14
N ASN A 20 -5.98 -1.77 17.57
CA ASN A 20 -6.56 -3.11 17.63
C ASN A 20 -7.34 -3.46 16.36
N PHE A 21 -7.83 -4.71 16.28
CA PHE A 21 -8.61 -5.17 15.13
C PHE A 21 -9.96 -4.47 15.03
N GLY A 22 -10.59 -4.13 16.15
CA GLY A 22 -11.87 -3.43 16.17
C GLY A 22 -11.82 -2.09 15.46
N ASP A 23 -10.73 -1.32 15.65
CA ASP A 23 -10.51 -0.05 14.96
C ASP A 23 -10.31 -0.26 13.45
N PHE A 24 -9.55 -1.27 13.04
CA PHE A 24 -9.42 -1.61 11.62
C PHE A 24 -10.77 -2.00 11.01
N ASN A 25 -11.55 -2.85 11.68
CA ASN A 25 -12.87 -3.26 11.22
C ASN A 25 -13.81 -2.06 11.08
N ARG A 26 -13.86 -1.19 12.10
CA ARG A 26 -14.70 0.00 12.09
C ARG A 26 -14.35 0.95 10.94
N ILE A 27 -13.06 1.31 10.81
CA ILE A 27 -12.63 2.33 9.84
C ILE A 27 -12.63 1.77 8.41
N ASN A 28 -12.10 0.57 8.21
CA ASN A 28 -11.93 0.03 6.86
C ASN A 28 -13.19 -0.64 6.32
N PHE A 29 -14.02 -1.25 7.20
CA PHE A 29 -15.21 -1.98 6.77
C PHE A 29 -16.53 -1.28 7.14
N GLU A 30 -16.77 -0.94 8.42
CA GLU A 30 -18.07 -0.43 8.83
C GLU A 30 -18.36 0.95 8.22
N TYR A 31 -17.35 1.81 8.10
CA TYR A 31 -17.52 3.10 7.43
C TYR A 31 -17.83 2.94 5.94
N LEU A 32 -17.20 1.98 5.25
CA LEU A 32 -17.54 1.67 3.86
C LEU A 32 -19.00 1.24 3.75
N ARG A 33 -19.39 0.23 4.55
CA ARG A 33 -20.76 -0.26 4.57
C ARG A 33 -21.77 0.86 4.86
N ASN A 34 -21.56 1.62 5.93
CA ASN A 34 -22.47 2.69 6.31
C ASN A 34 -22.56 3.77 5.23
N PHE A 35 -21.47 4.04 4.52
CA PHE A 35 -21.44 5.01 3.43
C PHE A 35 -22.24 4.51 2.22
N THR A 36 -22.00 3.27 1.77
CA THR A 36 -22.74 2.69 0.65
C THR A 36 -24.23 2.51 0.97
N GLU A 37 -24.60 2.06 2.18
CA GLU A 37 -25.99 2.01 2.62
C GLU A 37 -26.64 3.41 2.66
N ALA A 38 -25.89 4.46 3.00
CA ALA A 38 -26.39 5.84 2.95
C ALA A 38 -26.62 6.32 1.52
N LEU A 39 -25.72 5.99 0.59
CA LEU A 39 -25.90 6.27 -0.83
C LEU A 39 -27.15 5.59 -1.39
N GLU A 40 -27.35 4.33 -1.08
CA GLU A 40 -28.51 3.55 -1.51
C GLU A 40 -29.83 4.15 -0.97
N ARG A 41 -29.92 4.37 0.36
CA ARG A 41 -31.13 4.95 0.99
C ARG A 41 -31.52 6.30 0.40
N ASN A 42 -30.53 7.11 -0.01
CA ASN A 42 -30.77 8.43 -0.59
C ASN A 42 -30.85 8.42 -2.12
N LYS A 43 -30.76 7.26 -2.77
CA LYS A 43 -30.75 7.12 -4.24
C LYS A 43 -29.64 7.91 -4.91
N LEU A 44 -28.46 7.93 -4.30
CA LEU A 44 -27.26 8.66 -4.74
C LEU A 44 -26.13 7.73 -5.17
N MET A 45 -26.47 6.48 -5.51
CA MET A 45 -25.47 5.50 -5.96
C MET A 45 -24.81 5.98 -7.25
N PRO A 46 -23.46 6.04 -7.31
CA PRO A 46 -22.76 6.51 -8.50
C PRO A 46 -22.78 5.47 -9.62
N GLN A 47 -22.51 5.91 -10.85
CA GLN A 47 -22.30 5.00 -11.99
C GLN A 47 -21.05 4.12 -11.80
N LYS A 48 -20.01 4.64 -11.12
CA LYS A 48 -18.78 3.89 -10.79
C LYS A 48 -18.31 4.22 -9.39
N PHE A 49 -17.97 3.18 -8.63
CA PHE A 49 -17.49 3.26 -7.25
C PHE A 49 -16.13 2.57 -7.14
N LEU A 50 -15.05 3.33 -7.12
CA LEU A 50 -13.69 2.80 -6.97
C LEU A 50 -13.33 2.69 -5.49
N TYR A 51 -13.09 1.47 -5.03
CA TYR A 51 -12.65 1.17 -3.67
C TYR A 51 -11.14 0.93 -3.60
N MET A 52 -10.46 1.67 -2.72
CA MET A 52 -9.03 1.50 -2.46
C MET A 52 -8.81 0.40 -1.42
N SER A 53 -8.52 -0.80 -1.92
CA SER A 53 -8.10 -1.95 -1.11
C SER A 53 -6.57 -1.95 -0.90
N SER A 54 -5.93 -3.10 -0.94
CA SER A 54 -4.49 -3.27 -0.81
C SER A 54 -4.07 -4.66 -1.28
N LEU A 55 -2.84 -4.82 -1.76
CA LEU A 55 -2.25 -6.13 -2.01
C LEU A 55 -2.22 -7.00 -0.74
N SER A 56 -2.15 -6.39 0.45
CA SER A 56 -2.23 -7.08 1.74
C SER A 56 -3.55 -7.84 1.96
N ALA A 57 -4.61 -7.55 1.21
CA ALA A 57 -5.86 -8.32 1.22
C ALA A 57 -5.67 -9.74 0.68
N LEU A 58 -4.71 -9.95 -0.21
CA LEU A 58 -4.32 -11.28 -0.71
C LEU A 58 -3.44 -12.05 0.28
N GLY A 59 -2.62 -11.36 1.08
CA GLY A 59 -1.84 -11.95 2.15
C GLY A 59 -0.57 -12.65 1.69
N GLU A 60 -0.35 -13.88 2.19
CA GLU A 60 0.89 -14.62 1.94
C GLU A 60 0.95 -15.14 0.50
N ALA A 61 2.13 -14.98 -0.12
CA ALA A 61 2.44 -15.45 -1.46
C ALA A 61 3.46 -16.61 -1.44
N ASP A 62 3.67 -17.24 -2.59
CA ASP A 62 4.67 -18.31 -2.75
C ASP A 62 6.10 -17.78 -2.51
N GLU A 63 6.65 -18.07 -1.32
CA GLU A 63 8.00 -17.67 -0.95
C GLU A 63 9.09 -18.67 -1.43
N LYS A 64 8.69 -19.77 -2.04
CA LYS A 64 9.63 -20.80 -2.53
C LYS A 64 10.06 -20.52 -3.96
N ASN A 65 9.08 -20.31 -4.85
CA ASN A 65 9.31 -20.10 -6.27
C ASN A 65 9.21 -18.64 -6.68
N TYR A 66 8.71 -17.78 -5.78
CA TYR A 66 8.44 -16.35 -6.05
C TYR A 66 7.46 -16.14 -7.20
N THR A 67 6.49 -17.05 -7.33
CA THR A 67 5.38 -16.91 -8.29
C THR A 67 4.70 -15.56 -8.07
N PRO A 68 4.43 -14.79 -9.13
CA PRO A 68 3.73 -13.51 -9.00
C PRO A 68 2.32 -13.69 -8.42
N ILE A 69 1.95 -12.78 -7.54
CA ILE A 69 0.57 -12.62 -7.08
C ILE A 69 -0.24 -12.05 -8.25
N ASP A 70 -1.37 -12.64 -8.58
CA ASP A 70 -2.26 -12.23 -9.66
C ASP A 70 -3.73 -12.31 -9.23
N SER A 71 -4.66 -12.12 -10.17
CA SER A 71 -6.11 -12.20 -9.94
C SER A 71 -6.60 -13.57 -9.53
N THR A 72 -5.88 -14.64 -9.88
CA THR A 72 -6.23 -16.02 -9.55
C THR A 72 -5.77 -16.41 -8.14
N THR A 73 -4.94 -15.57 -7.51
CA THR A 73 -4.41 -15.83 -6.18
C THR A 73 -5.53 -15.84 -5.14
N VAL A 74 -5.69 -16.98 -4.47
CA VAL A 74 -6.68 -17.13 -3.39
C VAL A 74 -6.24 -16.30 -2.18
N PRO A 75 -7.11 -15.42 -1.65
CA PRO A 75 -6.76 -14.58 -0.51
C PRO A 75 -6.46 -15.36 0.77
N HIS A 76 -5.29 -15.13 1.36
CA HIS A 76 -4.87 -15.64 2.66
C HIS A 76 -4.28 -14.52 3.54
N PRO A 77 -5.08 -13.48 3.86
CA PRO A 77 -4.59 -12.35 4.64
C PRO A 77 -4.19 -12.78 6.05
N ASN A 78 -2.98 -12.45 6.45
CA ASN A 78 -2.42 -12.80 7.74
C ASN A 78 -2.25 -11.62 8.70
N THR A 79 -2.59 -10.40 8.25
CA THR A 79 -2.57 -9.16 9.05
C THR A 79 -3.99 -8.69 9.36
N ARG A 80 -4.16 -7.96 10.47
CA ARG A 80 -5.45 -7.35 10.83
C ARG A 80 -5.92 -6.36 9.76
N TYR A 81 -4.96 -5.61 9.20
CA TYR A 81 -5.21 -4.70 8.09
C TYR A 81 -5.70 -5.45 6.84
N GLY A 82 -4.98 -6.48 6.39
CA GLY A 82 -5.38 -7.31 5.24
C GLY A 82 -6.75 -7.96 5.44
N LEU A 83 -7.01 -8.49 6.64
CA LEU A 83 -8.33 -9.04 7.01
C LEU A 83 -9.44 -8.00 6.92
N SER A 84 -9.20 -6.76 7.32
CA SER A 84 -10.20 -5.70 7.21
C SER A 84 -10.47 -5.30 5.76
N LYS A 85 -9.44 -5.31 4.91
CA LYS A 85 -9.56 -4.99 3.48
C LYS A 85 -10.29 -6.08 2.71
N ILE A 86 -9.96 -7.36 2.90
CA ILE A 86 -10.67 -8.46 2.23
C ILE A 86 -12.14 -8.53 2.65
N LYS A 87 -12.46 -8.24 3.92
CA LYS A 87 -13.84 -8.17 4.38
C LYS A 87 -14.65 -7.10 3.62
N SER A 88 -14.03 -5.96 3.35
CA SER A 88 -14.65 -4.89 2.56
C SER A 88 -14.84 -5.27 1.09
N GLU A 89 -13.87 -5.97 0.51
CA GLU A 89 -14.01 -6.50 -0.84
C GLU A 89 -15.16 -7.51 -0.95
N MET A 90 -15.23 -8.47 -0.02
CA MET A 90 -16.31 -9.47 0.03
C MET A 90 -17.70 -8.81 0.18
N TYR A 91 -17.80 -7.74 0.97
CA TYR A 91 -19.03 -6.98 1.08
C TYR A 91 -19.42 -6.38 -0.28
N LEU A 92 -18.52 -5.71 -0.97
CA LEU A 92 -18.79 -5.14 -2.28
C LEU A 92 -19.19 -6.22 -3.29
N GLU A 93 -18.53 -7.38 -3.28
CA GLU A 93 -18.83 -8.52 -4.17
C GLU A 93 -20.24 -9.07 -3.96
N THR A 94 -20.78 -8.99 -2.76
CA THR A 94 -22.16 -9.43 -2.45
C THR A 94 -23.22 -8.37 -2.73
N HIS A 95 -22.81 -7.17 -3.20
CA HIS A 95 -23.70 -6.04 -3.50
C HIS A 95 -23.49 -5.58 -4.96
N PRO A 96 -24.03 -6.32 -5.93
CA PRO A 96 -23.80 -6.02 -7.37
C PRO A 96 -24.45 -4.70 -7.82
N GLU A 97 -25.43 -4.17 -7.05
CA GLU A 97 -26.02 -2.85 -7.25
C GLU A 97 -25.01 -1.71 -7.04
N ILE A 98 -23.93 -1.96 -6.29
CA ILE A 98 -22.78 -1.06 -6.23
C ILE A 98 -21.89 -1.35 -7.43
N HIS A 99 -21.80 -0.46 -8.38
CA HIS A 99 -20.95 -0.60 -9.57
C HIS A 99 -19.47 -0.45 -9.20
N TRP A 100 -18.95 -1.39 -8.41
CA TRP A 100 -17.63 -1.32 -7.80
C TRP A 100 -16.48 -1.66 -8.74
N ILE A 101 -15.36 -1.02 -8.49
CA ILE A 101 -14.02 -1.32 -9.01
C ILE A 101 -13.11 -1.41 -7.81
N ILE A 102 -12.34 -2.47 -7.66
CA ILE A 102 -11.44 -2.67 -6.50
C ILE A 102 -9.99 -2.56 -6.93
N PHE A 103 -9.26 -1.63 -6.33
CA PHE A 103 -7.82 -1.50 -6.51
C PHE A 103 -7.07 -2.12 -5.33
N ARG A 104 -6.06 -2.93 -5.63
CA ARG A 104 -5.11 -3.56 -4.68
C ARG A 104 -3.71 -3.03 -4.94
N PRO A 105 -3.40 -1.77 -4.58
CA PRO A 105 -2.07 -1.24 -4.75
C PRO A 105 -1.05 -1.98 -3.89
N THR A 106 0.19 -2.00 -4.38
CA THR A 106 1.37 -2.46 -3.65
C THR A 106 1.88 -1.38 -2.70
N GLY A 107 3.16 -1.34 -2.40
CA GLY A 107 3.75 -0.27 -1.61
C GLY A 107 3.68 1.08 -2.31
N VAL A 108 2.68 1.89 -1.97
CA VAL A 108 2.53 3.25 -2.51
C VAL A 108 3.58 4.15 -1.89
N TYR A 109 4.37 4.85 -2.71
CA TYR A 109 5.40 5.77 -2.26
C TYR A 109 5.33 7.09 -3.04
N GLY A 110 5.96 8.11 -2.49
CA GLY A 110 6.00 9.45 -3.08
C GLY A 110 6.29 10.51 -2.00
N PRO A 111 6.27 11.80 -2.35
CA PRO A 111 6.39 12.89 -1.38
C PRO A 111 5.37 12.76 -0.25
N HIS A 112 5.80 13.03 1.00
CA HIS A 112 4.99 13.00 2.23
C HIS A 112 4.52 11.60 2.71
N GLU A 113 4.80 10.51 1.99
CA GLU A 113 4.51 9.17 2.48
C GLU A 113 5.52 8.76 3.58
N LYS A 114 5.01 8.46 4.78
CA LYS A 114 5.84 8.40 6.00
C LYS A 114 6.67 7.11 6.13
N ASP A 115 6.19 5.98 5.64
CA ASP A 115 6.86 4.69 5.85
C ASP A 115 8.11 4.55 4.96
N TYR A 116 8.00 4.94 3.68
CA TYR A 116 9.15 4.95 2.76
C TYR A 116 10.08 6.13 3.02
N LEU A 117 9.53 7.28 3.45
CA LEU A 117 10.33 8.43 3.87
C LEU A 117 11.26 8.04 5.03
N MET A 118 10.77 7.28 6.01
CA MET A 118 11.61 6.76 7.10
C MET A 118 12.76 5.87 6.58
N MET A 119 12.52 5.04 5.56
CA MET A 119 13.58 4.24 4.94
C MET A 119 14.61 5.13 4.22
N ILE A 120 14.15 6.16 3.50
CA ILE A 120 15.01 7.16 2.84
C ILE A 120 15.87 7.90 3.88
N GLU A 121 15.29 8.31 5.01
CA GLU A 121 16.01 8.95 6.12
C GLU A 121 17.09 8.06 6.74
N CYS A 122 16.81 6.76 6.91
CA CYS A 122 17.81 5.81 7.39
C CYS A 122 18.98 5.71 6.41
N ILE A 123 18.70 5.63 5.11
CA ILE A 123 19.74 5.58 4.06
C ILE A 123 20.51 6.91 4.00
N ASP A 124 19.85 8.04 4.18
CA ASP A 124 20.49 9.36 4.28
C ASP A 124 21.47 9.44 5.46
N ARG A 125 21.21 8.70 6.55
CA ARG A 125 22.09 8.51 7.72
C ARG A 125 23.06 7.35 7.56
N HIS A 126 23.24 6.82 6.33
CA HIS A 126 24.16 5.73 6.00
C HIS A 126 23.77 4.34 6.50
N PHE A 127 22.51 4.09 6.89
CA PHE A 127 22.03 2.79 7.37
C PHE A 127 20.84 2.28 6.53
N ASP A 128 20.82 0.97 6.26
CA ASP A 128 19.68 0.29 5.64
C ASP A 128 19.27 -0.89 6.52
N PHE A 129 18.07 -0.81 7.10
CA PHE A 129 17.55 -1.82 8.01
C PHE A 129 16.67 -2.81 7.27
N GLY A 130 17.00 -4.09 7.35
CA GLY A 130 16.23 -5.19 6.79
C GLY A 130 15.92 -6.28 7.82
N VAL A 131 14.90 -7.09 7.51
CA VAL A 131 14.45 -8.19 8.36
C VAL A 131 14.68 -9.53 7.66
N GLY A 132 15.40 -10.45 8.33
CA GLY A 132 15.74 -11.75 7.79
C GLY A 132 16.84 -11.72 6.74
N TYR A 133 17.32 -12.91 6.36
CA TYR A 133 18.49 -13.07 5.49
C TYR A 133 18.17 -13.63 4.11
N ARG A 134 16.96 -14.18 3.92
CA ARG A 134 16.51 -14.72 2.62
C ARG A 134 16.19 -13.57 1.66
N LYS A 135 16.29 -13.85 0.36
CA LYS A 135 15.87 -12.91 -0.70
C LYS A 135 14.44 -12.46 -0.44
N GLN A 136 14.19 -11.19 -0.64
CA GLN A 136 12.86 -10.58 -0.63
C GLN A 136 12.66 -9.83 -1.94
N LEU A 137 11.51 -10.05 -2.56
CA LEU A 137 11.04 -9.28 -3.69
C LEU A 137 9.97 -8.30 -3.22
N LEU A 138 10.14 -7.05 -3.58
CA LEU A 138 9.26 -5.93 -3.25
C LEU A 138 8.78 -5.29 -4.55
N THR A 139 7.52 -4.88 -4.58
CA THR A 139 6.94 -4.08 -5.65
C THR A 139 6.44 -2.76 -5.11
N PHE A 140 6.42 -1.75 -5.95
CA PHE A 140 6.10 -0.38 -5.59
C PHE A 140 5.18 0.24 -6.63
N ILE A 141 4.47 1.27 -6.24
CA ILE A 141 3.74 2.15 -7.15
C ILE A 141 3.94 3.60 -6.73
N TYR A 142 4.33 4.47 -7.65
CA TYR A 142 4.43 5.89 -7.39
C TYR A 142 3.04 6.49 -7.28
N VAL A 143 2.87 7.47 -6.39
CA VAL A 143 1.54 8.02 -6.07
C VAL A 143 0.82 8.60 -7.30
N ASP A 144 1.54 9.27 -8.20
CA ASP A 144 0.93 9.87 -9.39
C ASP A 144 0.46 8.78 -10.39
N ASP A 145 1.21 7.69 -10.55
CA ASP A 145 0.80 6.54 -11.37
C ASP A 145 -0.47 5.88 -10.79
N LEU A 146 -0.55 5.76 -9.46
CA LEU A 146 -1.75 5.23 -8.81
C LEU A 146 -2.95 6.15 -9.03
N VAL A 147 -2.77 7.47 -8.93
CA VAL A 147 -3.84 8.44 -9.17
C VAL A 147 -4.26 8.43 -10.64
N GLY A 148 -3.32 8.40 -11.58
CA GLY A 148 -3.61 8.24 -13.01
C GLY A 148 -4.43 6.99 -13.29
N ALA A 149 -3.99 5.84 -12.76
CA ALA A 149 -4.68 4.56 -12.89
C ALA A 149 -6.14 4.60 -12.38
N MET A 150 -6.43 5.36 -11.31
CA MET A 150 -7.82 5.50 -10.82
C MET A 150 -8.71 6.18 -11.86
N PHE A 151 -8.24 7.25 -12.50
CA PHE A 151 -9.02 7.95 -13.52
C PHE A 151 -9.15 7.13 -14.81
N ASP A 152 -8.09 6.44 -15.23
CA ASP A 152 -8.13 5.57 -16.41
C ASP A 152 -9.11 4.41 -16.21
N ALA A 153 -9.11 3.78 -15.03
CA ALA A 153 -10.07 2.74 -14.69
C ALA A 153 -11.52 3.27 -14.63
N LEU A 154 -11.71 4.48 -14.10
CA LEU A 154 -13.03 5.11 -14.08
C LEU A 154 -13.51 5.50 -15.49
N ALA A 155 -12.63 5.82 -16.42
CA ALA A 155 -12.96 6.14 -17.80
C ALA A 155 -13.26 4.89 -18.64
N SER A 156 -12.71 3.71 -18.30
CA SER A 156 -12.88 2.48 -19.07
C SER A 156 -14.22 1.77 -18.78
N ASP A 157 -14.89 1.28 -19.81
CA ASP A 157 -16.15 0.52 -19.67
C ASP A 157 -15.92 -0.97 -19.29
N LYS A 158 -14.67 -1.43 -19.22
CA LYS A 158 -14.32 -2.83 -18.92
C LYS A 158 -14.13 -3.10 -17.42
N THR A 159 -14.15 -2.08 -16.57
CA THR A 159 -13.65 -2.17 -15.20
C THR A 159 -14.70 -2.48 -14.15
N LEU A 160 -15.98 -2.44 -14.48
CA LEU A 160 -17.06 -2.73 -13.54
C LEU A 160 -16.98 -4.17 -13.01
N HIS A 161 -17.14 -4.31 -11.71
CA HIS A 161 -17.05 -5.58 -10.97
C HIS A 161 -15.72 -6.32 -11.17
N ARG A 162 -14.63 -5.54 -11.31
CA ARG A 162 -13.27 -6.08 -11.49
C ARG A 162 -12.34 -5.65 -10.36
N LYS A 163 -11.33 -6.47 -10.12
CA LYS A 163 -10.28 -6.23 -9.11
C LYS A 163 -8.94 -6.14 -9.80
N TYR A 164 -8.16 -5.12 -9.49
CA TYR A 164 -6.89 -4.86 -10.13
C TYR A 164 -5.76 -4.73 -9.12
N ILE A 165 -4.68 -5.43 -9.34
CA ILE A 165 -3.41 -5.17 -8.67
C ILE A 165 -2.75 -4.00 -9.41
N ILE A 166 -2.34 -2.99 -8.66
CA ILE A 166 -1.70 -1.79 -9.20
C ILE A 166 -0.28 -1.67 -8.64
N SER A 167 0.69 -1.77 -9.53
CA SER A 167 2.12 -1.79 -9.22
C SER A 167 2.93 -1.38 -10.43
N GLU A 168 4.15 -0.90 -10.23
CA GLU A 168 5.16 -1.02 -11.28
C GLU A 168 5.35 -2.51 -11.60
N PRO A 169 5.46 -2.91 -12.90
CA PRO A 169 5.56 -4.32 -13.29
C PRO A 169 6.82 -5.04 -12.79
N ARG A 170 7.84 -4.29 -12.38
CA ARG A 170 9.11 -4.84 -11.91
C ARG A 170 9.13 -5.04 -10.39
N ALA A 171 9.60 -6.21 -9.96
CA ALA A 171 9.93 -6.46 -8.57
C ALA A 171 11.42 -6.14 -8.28
N TYR A 172 11.70 -5.62 -7.09
CA TYR A 172 13.02 -5.20 -6.65
C TYR A 172 13.43 -5.95 -5.37
N THR A 173 14.73 -6.19 -5.25
CA THR A 173 15.32 -6.62 -3.98
C THR A 173 15.56 -5.41 -3.06
N GLN A 174 15.67 -5.65 -1.76
CA GLN A 174 16.06 -4.58 -0.82
C GLN A 174 17.41 -3.95 -1.19
N THR A 175 18.35 -4.74 -1.73
CA THR A 175 19.66 -4.23 -2.18
C THR A 175 19.53 -3.27 -3.36
N GLU A 176 18.64 -3.57 -4.33
CA GLU A 176 18.36 -2.67 -5.45
C GLU A 176 17.68 -1.40 -4.98
N PHE A 177 16.66 -1.51 -4.10
CA PHE A 177 16.01 -0.36 -3.49
C PHE A 177 17.01 0.56 -2.79
N ARG A 178 17.85 0.01 -1.90
CA ARG A 178 18.92 0.75 -1.21
C ARG A 178 19.84 1.45 -2.19
N ALA A 179 20.28 0.76 -3.25
CA ALA A 179 21.21 1.34 -4.24
C ALA A 179 20.57 2.51 -5.00
N ILE A 180 19.28 2.41 -5.35
CA ILE A 180 18.54 3.48 -6.02
C ILE A 180 18.41 4.69 -5.09
N VAL A 181 17.98 4.50 -3.85
CA VAL A 181 17.82 5.59 -2.87
C VAL A 181 19.18 6.22 -2.53
N ALA A 182 20.22 5.43 -2.28
CA ALA A 182 21.56 5.93 -1.98
C ALA A 182 22.11 6.79 -3.13
N LYS A 183 21.88 6.37 -4.37
CA LYS A 183 22.27 7.12 -5.57
C LYS A 183 21.54 8.46 -5.65
N ALA A 184 20.23 8.47 -5.44
CA ALA A 184 19.41 9.70 -5.46
C ALA A 184 19.84 10.69 -4.36
N LEU A 185 20.22 10.19 -3.17
CA LEU A 185 20.74 10.99 -2.05
C LEU A 185 22.21 11.39 -2.20
N GLY A 186 22.93 10.91 -3.23
CA GLY A 186 24.37 11.11 -3.38
C GLY A 186 25.21 10.41 -2.32
N ARG A 187 24.71 9.34 -1.69
CA ARG A 187 25.41 8.58 -0.66
C ARG A 187 26.27 7.48 -1.26
N LYS A 188 27.58 7.53 -1.02
CA LYS A 188 28.55 6.55 -1.58
C LYS A 188 28.59 5.24 -0.80
N ALA A 189 28.33 5.27 0.50
CA ALA A 189 28.36 4.10 1.37
C ALA A 189 27.14 4.06 2.26
N VAL A 190 26.46 2.91 2.28
CA VAL A 190 25.31 2.62 3.15
C VAL A 190 25.50 1.24 3.75
N VAL A 191 25.48 1.15 5.06
CA VAL A 191 25.69 -0.10 5.82
C VAL A 191 24.39 -0.87 5.92
N PRO A 192 24.29 -2.08 5.34
CA PRO A 192 23.10 -2.92 5.52
C PRO A 192 23.12 -3.58 6.89
N ILE A 193 22.07 -3.35 7.66
CA ILE A 193 21.85 -3.99 8.96
C ILE A 193 20.66 -4.93 8.84
N LYS A 194 20.91 -6.24 8.91
CA LYS A 194 19.85 -7.24 8.86
C LYS A 194 19.56 -7.79 10.23
N LEU A 195 18.32 -7.63 10.67
CA LEU A 195 17.84 -8.18 11.94
C LEU A 195 17.36 -9.63 11.71
N PRO A 196 17.78 -10.59 12.57
CA PRO A 196 17.18 -11.91 12.54
C PRO A 196 15.68 -11.83 12.84
N LEU A 197 14.89 -12.76 12.26
CA LEU A 197 13.42 -12.74 12.39
C LEU A 197 12.95 -12.72 13.85
N TRP A 198 13.62 -13.48 14.74
CA TRP A 198 13.26 -13.52 16.16
C TRP A 198 13.45 -12.16 16.84
N ALA A 199 14.54 -11.44 16.52
CA ALA A 199 14.82 -10.13 17.12
C ALA A 199 13.81 -9.08 16.62
N ALA A 200 13.49 -9.09 15.33
CA ALA A 200 12.46 -8.24 14.75
C ALA A 200 11.07 -8.52 15.33
N TYR A 201 10.75 -9.80 15.61
CA TYR A 201 9.50 -10.19 16.28
C TYR A 201 9.42 -9.65 17.70
N VAL A 202 10.48 -9.84 18.51
CA VAL A 202 10.53 -9.33 19.88
C VAL A 202 10.41 -7.80 19.91
N ALA A 203 11.15 -7.10 19.05
CA ALA A 203 11.04 -5.64 18.93
C ALA A 203 9.62 -5.19 18.57
N SER A 204 8.96 -5.88 17.64
CA SER A 204 7.58 -5.60 17.23
C SER A 204 6.58 -5.85 18.37
N TYR A 205 6.77 -6.92 19.13
CA TYR A 205 5.94 -7.26 20.30
C TYR A 205 6.06 -6.20 21.40
N VAL A 206 7.29 -5.79 21.75
CA VAL A 206 7.54 -4.77 22.77
C VAL A 206 6.94 -3.43 22.32
N ALA A 207 7.17 -3.02 21.07
CA ALA A 207 6.63 -1.78 20.52
C ALA A 207 5.08 -1.78 20.51
N GLU A 208 4.43 -2.92 20.20
CA GLU A 208 2.97 -3.06 20.26
C GLU A 208 2.47 -2.94 21.71
N LYS A 209 3.13 -3.56 22.70
CA LYS A 209 2.76 -3.43 24.11
C LYS A 209 2.89 -1.99 24.61
N TRP A 210 3.98 -1.32 24.23
CA TRP A 210 4.17 0.10 24.57
C TRP A 210 3.11 0.99 23.90
N SER A 211 2.71 0.69 22.68
CA SER A 211 1.63 1.38 21.98
C SER A 211 0.30 1.33 22.73
N HIS A 212 -0.05 0.18 23.32
CA HIS A 212 -1.26 0.04 24.13
C HIS A 212 -1.18 0.87 25.43
N ILE A 213 0.00 1.01 26.03
CA ILE A 213 0.20 1.83 27.24
C ILE A 213 0.14 3.32 26.87
N SER A 214 0.79 3.72 25.77
CA SER A 214 0.84 5.12 25.34
C SER A 214 -0.41 5.60 24.61
N LEU A 215 -1.34 4.70 24.28
CA LEU A 215 -2.56 4.93 23.48
C LEU A 215 -2.27 5.55 22.09
N LYS A 216 -1.06 5.34 21.58
CA LYS A 216 -0.64 5.82 20.24
C LYS A 216 -0.26 4.63 19.36
N PRO A 217 -0.82 4.52 18.13
CA PRO A 217 -0.46 3.46 17.22
C PRO A 217 1.05 3.46 16.93
N SER A 218 1.71 2.31 17.12
CA SER A 218 3.13 2.16 16.77
C SER A 218 3.30 1.86 15.29
N THR A 219 4.32 2.44 14.68
CA THR A 219 4.74 2.09 13.32
C THR A 219 5.28 0.66 13.24
N LEU A 220 5.93 0.19 14.31
CA LEU A 220 6.40 -1.19 14.46
C LEU A 220 5.45 -1.95 15.38
N ASN A 221 4.80 -2.99 14.86
CA ASN A 221 3.90 -3.89 15.56
C ASN A 221 3.94 -5.28 14.92
N ARG A 222 3.24 -6.27 15.47
CA ARG A 222 3.23 -7.63 14.94
C ARG A 222 2.64 -7.74 13.53
N ASP A 223 1.69 -6.90 13.14
CA ASP A 223 1.18 -6.86 11.78
C ASP A 223 2.23 -6.33 10.80
N LYS A 224 2.96 -5.26 11.16
CA LYS A 224 4.07 -4.76 10.35
C LYS A 224 5.20 -5.80 10.24
N PHE A 225 5.48 -6.54 11.33
CA PHE A 225 6.44 -7.64 11.30
C PHE A 225 6.04 -8.71 10.28
N LYS A 226 4.75 -9.10 10.21
CA LYS A 226 4.26 -10.08 9.22
C LYS A 226 4.49 -9.60 7.79
N ILE A 227 4.24 -8.33 7.51
CA ILE A 227 4.53 -7.70 6.21
C ILE A 227 6.03 -7.74 5.91
N MET A 228 6.88 -7.32 6.87
CA MET A 228 8.32 -7.27 6.69
C MET A 228 8.97 -8.65 6.55
N ARG A 229 8.42 -9.68 7.19
CA ARG A 229 8.96 -11.04 7.09
C ARG A 229 8.61 -11.73 5.77
N GLN A 230 7.52 -11.34 5.12
CA GLN A 230 7.09 -11.93 3.84
C GLN A 230 8.14 -11.68 2.76
N ARG A 231 8.53 -12.75 2.05
CA ARG A 231 9.64 -12.70 1.09
C ARG A 231 9.19 -12.37 -0.33
N ASN A 232 7.94 -12.65 -0.68
CA ASN A 232 7.43 -12.45 -2.03
C ASN A 232 6.27 -11.44 -2.04
N TRP A 233 6.54 -10.25 -2.60
CA TRP A 233 5.54 -9.24 -2.95
C TRP A 233 5.53 -8.99 -4.46
N ASN A 234 6.13 -9.92 -5.25
CA ASN A 234 6.07 -9.86 -6.71
C ASN A 234 4.61 -10.04 -7.17
N CYS A 235 4.14 -9.23 -8.10
CA CYS A 235 2.77 -9.29 -8.57
C CYS A 235 2.67 -8.97 -10.06
N SER A 236 1.55 -9.38 -10.67
CA SER A 236 1.20 -9.12 -12.06
C SER A 236 0.17 -7.99 -12.14
N VAL A 237 0.33 -7.11 -13.11
CA VAL A 237 -0.60 -6.01 -13.44
C VAL A 237 -1.29 -6.21 -14.79
N ALA A 238 -1.14 -7.40 -15.38
CA ALA A 238 -1.59 -7.70 -16.74
C ALA A 238 -3.07 -7.41 -16.99
N GLU A 239 -3.93 -7.54 -15.99
CA GLU A 239 -5.35 -7.23 -16.14
C GLU A 239 -5.61 -5.73 -16.21
N ALA A 240 -4.88 -4.93 -15.42
CA ALA A 240 -4.96 -3.48 -15.48
C ALA A 240 -4.46 -2.96 -16.84
N GLU A 241 -3.38 -3.54 -17.37
CA GLU A 241 -2.87 -3.25 -18.72
C GLU A 241 -3.91 -3.57 -19.80
N ALA A 242 -4.56 -4.74 -19.71
CA ALA A 242 -5.53 -5.21 -20.72
C ALA A 242 -6.87 -4.44 -20.70
N ASP A 243 -7.37 -4.06 -19.51
CA ASP A 243 -8.72 -3.53 -19.38
C ASP A 243 -8.76 -1.99 -19.49
N PHE A 244 -7.72 -1.28 -19.07
CA PHE A 244 -7.69 0.19 -19.15
C PHE A 244 -6.32 0.78 -19.54
N GLY A 245 -5.41 -0.05 -20.09
CA GLY A 245 -4.13 0.43 -20.63
C GLY A 245 -3.16 0.93 -19.56
N PHE A 246 -3.26 0.42 -18.31
CA PHE A 246 -2.39 0.84 -17.23
C PHE A 246 -0.92 0.69 -17.61
N HIS A 247 -0.13 1.70 -17.34
CA HIS A 247 1.33 1.67 -17.38
C HIS A 247 1.89 2.57 -16.28
N ALA A 248 3.07 2.23 -15.78
CA ALA A 248 3.73 3.03 -14.76
C ALA A 248 4.75 3.97 -15.44
N ASP A 249 4.46 5.26 -15.43
CA ASP A 249 5.33 6.32 -15.97
C ASP A 249 6.53 6.62 -15.08
N TYR A 250 6.43 6.25 -13.79
CA TYR A 250 7.45 6.46 -12.78
C TYR A 250 8.05 5.11 -12.31
N PRO A 251 8.98 4.50 -13.09
CA PRO A 251 9.79 3.41 -12.57
C PRO A 251 10.44 3.81 -11.26
N LEU A 252 10.70 2.86 -10.34
CA LEU A 252 11.18 3.11 -8.98
C LEU A 252 12.33 4.13 -8.92
N LYS A 253 13.26 4.08 -9.89
CA LYS A 253 14.37 5.03 -9.94
C LYS A 253 13.89 6.48 -10.09
N ARG A 254 12.98 6.75 -11.03
CA ARG A 254 12.44 8.10 -11.28
C ARG A 254 11.60 8.59 -10.12
N GLY A 255 10.68 7.75 -9.60
CA GLY A 255 9.84 8.10 -8.47
C GLY A 255 10.63 8.36 -7.19
N ILE A 256 11.72 7.60 -6.95
CA ILE A 256 12.64 7.86 -5.82
C ILE A 256 13.41 9.17 -6.02
N GLU A 257 13.85 9.51 -7.23
CA GLU A 257 14.50 10.80 -7.50
C GLU A 257 13.58 11.97 -7.13
N GLU A 258 12.29 11.93 -7.52
CA GLU A 258 11.31 12.96 -7.16
C GLU A 258 11.02 12.98 -5.65
N THR A 259 10.85 11.81 -5.03
CA THR A 259 10.61 11.70 -3.58
C THR A 259 11.77 12.25 -2.76
N VAL A 260 13.00 11.92 -3.15
CA VAL A 260 14.23 12.42 -2.49
C VAL A 260 14.39 13.92 -2.69
N LYS A 261 14.07 14.46 -3.86
CA LYS A 261 14.09 15.91 -4.14
C LYS A 261 13.15 16.65 -3.20
N ALA A 262 11.91 16.18 -3.03
CA ALA A 262 10.95 16.75 -2.08
C ALA A 262 11.47 16.66 -0.63
N TYR A 263 11.98 15.50 -0.22
CA TYR A 263 12.58 15.29 1.10
C TYR A 263 13.72 16.27 1.41
N LEU A 264 14.64 16.45 0.46
CA LEU A 264 15.78 17.36 0.65
C LEU A 264 15.34 18.84 0.71
N ALA A 265 14.31 19.22 -0.05
CA ALA A 265 13.73 20.56 0.01
C ALA A 265 13.09 20.84 1.37
N GLU A 266 12.30 19.92 1.92
CA GLU A 266 11.71 20.03 3.26
C GLU A 266 12.79 20.11 4.36
N LYS A 267 13.82 19.25 4.24
CA LYS A 267 14.94 19.24 5.18
C LYS A 267 15.72 20.56 5.17
N ALA A 268 15.89 21.19 4.00
CA ALA A 268 16.52 22.50 3.86
C ALA A 268 15.64 23.60 4.47
N ALA A 269 14.33 23.61 4.19
CA ALA A 269 13.39 24.56 4.76
C ALA A 269 13.34 24.49 6.30
N ALA A 270 13.30 23.29 6.87
CA ALA A 270 13.32 23.07 8.31
C ALA A 270 14.62 23.55 9.00
N LYS A 271 15.76 23.54 8.27
CA LYS A 271 17.02 24.11 8.77
C LYS A 271 17.07 25.63 8.71
N ALA A 272 16.42 26.23 7.73
CA ALA A 272 16.38 27.68 7.57
C ALA A 272 15.47 28.38 8.62
N GLN A 273 14.55 27.61 9.26
CA GLN A 273 13.64 28.10 10.30
C GLN A 273 14.20 27.96 11.73
N LYS A 274 15.38 27.34 11.90
CA LYS A 274 16.10 27.22 13.19
C LYS A 274 17.24 28.20 13.29
#